data_597651b04944df36eec877b8b5f8d5d5
#
_entry.id   597651b04944df36eec877b8b5f8d5d5
#
_cell.length_a   1.000
_cell.length_b   1.000
_cell.length_c   1.000
_cell.angle_alpha   90.00
_cell.angle_beta   90.00
_cell.angle_gamma   90.00
#
_symmetry.space_group_name_H-M   'P 1'
#
loop_
_entity.id
_entity.type
_entity.pdbx_description
1 polymer ?
#
loop_
_entity_poly.entity_id
_entity_poly.type
_entity_poly.pdbx_seq_one_letter_code
_entity_poly.pdbx_strand_id
1 'polypeptide(L)'
;RPKHFKLYLGGKKFEKDPNGYRVDDFWVWYRRLRDRYRKFLDAFDPNKQPEHSPGDHGHWTSFIEEELRNKRDLILVAGMRQSQRNKLIAAGISSIDELAKAKSEQCNERLDDKTFARLKDQAAIQIAPTQEDGRPAFKIRSAEEQTKGLAILPKPDHGDIWFDMEGYPNPLTGEK
;
A
#
# COMPACT_ATOMS: atom_id res chain seq x y z
N ARG A 1 39.66 -6.62 -2.44
CA ARG A 1 38.33 -7.05 -1.95
C ARG A 1 38.21 -8.58 -2.02
N PRO A 2 37.42 -9.23 -1.14
CA PRO A 2 37.18 -10.66 -1.22
C PRO A 2 36.49 -11.02 -2.54
N LYS A 3 36.73 -12.25 -3.04
CA LYS A 3 36.06 -12.75 -4.26
C LYS A 3 34.66 -13.28 -3.98
N HIS A 4 34.44 -13.83 -2.78
CA HIS A 4 33.19 -14.45 -2.36
C HIS A 4 32.80 -14.00 -0.94
N PHE A 5 31.50 -14.08 -0.64
CA PHE A 5 30.96 -13.91 0.70
C PHE A 5 29.89 -14.99 0.99
N LYS A 6 29.62 -15.24 2.27
CA LYS A 6 28.58 -16.17 2.72
C LYS A 6 27.58 -15.43 3.59
N LEU A 7 26.32 -15.84 3.52
CA LEU A 7 25.26 -15.34 4.39
C LEU A 7 24.98 -16.34 5.50
N TYR A 8 24.84 -15.82 6.72
CA TYR A 8 24.39 -16.57 7.88
C TYR A 8 23.09 -15.94 8.37
N LEU A 9 22.00 -16.72 8.34
CA LEU A 9 20.67 -16.28 8.74
C LEU A 9 20.21 -17.04 9.98
N GLY A 10 20.09 -16.34 11.12
CA GLY A 10 19.47 -16.88 12.33
C GLY A 10 20.03 -18.19 12.84
N GLY A 11 21.35 -18.39 12.80
CA GLY A 11 22.02 -19.61 13.24
C GLY A 11 21.91 -20.80 12.28
N LYS A 12 21.21 -20.67 11.16
CA LYS A 12 21.16 -21.67 10.09
C LYS A 12 22.15 -21.28 9.00
N LYS A 13 23.03 -22.24 8.65
CA LYS A 13 23.93 -22.08 7.50
C LYS A 13 23.11 -22.19 6.22
N PHE A 14 22.99 -21.11 5.47
CA PHE A 14 22.33 -21.12 4.18
C PHE A 14 23.36 -21.53 3.12
N GLU A 15 23.49 -22.82 2.87
CA GLU A 15 24.36 -23.35 1.82
C GLU A 15 23.55 -23.61 0.55
N LYS A 16 23.27 -22.55 -0.21
CA LYS A 16 22.79 -22.70 -1.58
C LYS A 16 23.95 -22.90 -2.56
N ASP A 17 25.15 -22.42 -2.19
CA ASP A 17 26.40 -22.59 -2.93
C ASP A 17 27.55 -22.79 -1.92
N PRO A 18 28.26 -23.93 -1.94
CA PRO A 18 29.40 -24.18 -1.06
C PRO A 18 30.51 -23.15 -1.20
N ASN A 19 30.64 -22.51 -2.36
CA ASN A 19 31.62 -21.45 -2.62
C ASN A 19 31.15 -20.05 -2.20
N GLY A 20 29.87 -19.90 -1.76
CA GLY A 20 29.25 -18.63 -1.44
C GLY A 20 28.88 -17.82 -2.69
N TYR A 21 28.48 -16.58 -2.44
CA TYR A 21 28.07 -15.65 -3.50
C TYR A 21 29.29 -14.90 -4.02
N ARG A 22 29.36 -14.70 -5.33
CA ARG A 22 30.43 -13.88 -5.93
C ARG A 22 30.19 -12.40 -5.61
N VAL A 23 31.21 -11.74 -5.10
CA VAL A 23 31.12 -10.31 -4.75
C VAL A 23 30.81 -9.45 -5.97
N ASP A 24 31.35 -9.81 -7.14
CA ASP A 24 31.17 -9.04 -8.37
C ASP A 24 29.71 -8.95 -8.82
N ASP A 25 28.92 -10.00 -8.61
CA ASP A 25 27.50 -10.03 -8.99
C ASP A 25 26.65 -9.00 -8.21
N PHE A 26 27.10 -8.66 -7.01
CA PHE A 26 26.40 -7.72 -6.11
C PHE A 26 27.09 -6.36 -5.99
N TRP A 27 28.29 -6.20 -6.53
CA TRP A 27 29.16 -5.05 -6.25
C TRP A 27 28.56 -3.71 -6.69
N VAL A 28 27.93 -3.65 -7.85
CA VAL A 28 27.29 -2.43 -8.36
C VAL A 28 26.10 -2.05 -7.48
N TRP A 29 25.27 -3.02 -7.13
CA TRP A 29 24.13 -2.82 -6.23
C TRP A 29 24.58 -2.36 -4.85
N TYR A 30 25.57 -3.03 -4.26
CA TYR A 30 26.15 -2.67 -2.96
C TYR A 30 26.67 -1.23 -2.94
N ARG A 31 27.42 -0.83 -3.95
CA ARG A 31 27.92 0.55 -4.03
C ARG A 31 26.80 1.57 -4.08
N ARG A 32 25.78 1.34 -4.90
CA ARG A 32 24.60 2.23 -4.98
C ARG A 32 23.88 2.34 -3.64
N LEU A 33 23.67 1.21 -2.96
CA LEU A 33 23.02 1.19 -1.64
C LEU A 33 23.85 1.92 -0.59
N ARG A 34 25.14 1.64 -0.53
CA ARG A 34 26.09 2.31 0.37
C ARG A 34 26.12 3.82 0.14
N ASP A 35 26.18 4.26 -1.10
CA ASP A 35 26.27 5.69 -1.43
C ASP A 35 24.93 6.40 -1.13
N ARG A 36 23.79 5.73 -1.31
CA ARG A 36 22.48 6.23 -0.86
C ARG A 36 22.41 6.35 0.66
N TYR A 37 22.89 5.33 1.36
CA TYR A 37 22.91 5.33 2.82
C TYR A 37 23.82 6.43 3.38
N ARG A 38 24.99 6.63 2.81
CA ARG A 38 25.87 7.74 3.18
C ARG A 38 25.20 9.10 2.97
N LYS A 39 24.61 9.32 1.80
CA LYS A 39 23.85 10.56 1.54
C LYS A 39 22.71 10.76 2.54
N PHE A 40 22.02 9.70 2.93
CA PHE A 40 20.99 9.77 3.97
C PHE A 40 21.59 10.17 5.31
N LEU A 41 22.72 9.57 5.73
CA LEU A 41 23.39 9.93 6.98
C LEU A 41 23.89 11.38 6.96
N ASP A 42 24.47 11.83 5.86
CA ASP A 42 24.99 13.20 5.72
C ASP A 42 23.85 14.25 5.77
N ALA A 43 22.66 13.88 5.33
CA ALA A 43 21.47 14.73 5.34
C ALA A 43 20.53 14.45 6.54
N PHE A 44 20.94 13.60 7.47
CA PHE A 44 20.08 13.20 8.58
C PHE A 44 19.88 14.36 9.56
N ASP A 45 18.63 14.74 9.76
CA ASP A 45 18.20 15.71 10.76
C ASP A 45 17.38 14.99 11.84
N PRO A 46 17.87 14.88 13.08
CA PRO A 46 17.14 14.19 14.16
C PRO A 46 15.83 14.90 14.55
N ASN A 47 15.65 16.16 14.17
CA ASN A 47 14.43 16.92 14.42
C ASN A 47 13.37 16.72 13.33
N LYS A 48 13.75 16.15 12.20
CA LYS A 48 12.86 15.90 11.09
C LYS A 48 12.34 14.46 11.16
N GLN A 49 11.07 14.30 11.50
CA GLN A 49 10.43 13.01 11.45
C GLN A 49 10.41 12.46 10.00
N PRO A 50 10.84 11.21 9.77
CA PRO A 50 10.71 10.61 8.45
C PRO A 50 9.25 10.54 8.02
N GLU A 51 9.01 10.60 6.73
CA GLU A 51 7.67 10.41 6.18
C GLU A 51 7.25 8.95 6.40
N HIS A 52 6.11 8.76 7.08
CA HIS A 52 5.54 7.44 7.25
C HIS A 52 4.88 7.01 5.95
N SER A 53 5.26 5.85 5.45
CA SER A 53 4.65 5.22 4.28
C SER A 53 4.00 3.89 4.68
N PRO A 54 2.94 3.45 4.01
CA PRO A 54 2.38 2.12 4.26
C PRO A 54 3.36 1.04 3.79
N GLY A 55 3.35 -0.09 4.46
CA GLY A 55 4.16 -1.24 4.09
C GLY A 55 4.62 -2.03 5.30
N ASP A 56 5.41 -3.05 5.04
CA ASP A 56 6.03 -3.82 6.09
C ASP A 56 7.27 -3.08 6.63
N HIS A 57 7.18 -2.65 7.87
CA HIS A 57 8.25 -1.99 8.62
C HIS A 57 8.86 -2.92 9.68
N GLY A 58 8.67 -4.23 9.56
CA GLY A 58 9.14 -5.20 10.54
C GLY A 58 8.56 -4.93 11.92
N HIS A 59 9.40 -4.80 12.93
CA HIS A 59 8.97 -4.54 14.31
C HIS A 59 8.29 -3.16 14.51
N TRP A 60 8.41 -2.24 13.56
CA TRP A 60 7.82 -0.89 13.64
C TRP A 60 6.46 -0.77 12.95
N THR A 61 5.96 -1.83 12.33
CA THR A 61 4.70 -1.80 11.55
C THR A 61 3.53 -1.27 12.38
N SER A 62 3.31 -1.81 13.59
CA SER A 62 2.21 -1.37 14.45
C SER A 62 2.32 0.11 14.86
N PHE A 63 3.54 0.57 15.15
CA PHE A 63 3.79 1.98 15.47
C PHE A 63 3.47 2.89 14.29
N ILE A 64 3.94 2.54 13.09
CA ILE A 64 3.68 3.33 11.87
C ILE A 64 2.17 3.37 11.56
N GLU A 65 1.48 2.24 11.68
CA GLU A 65 0.03 2.19 11.49
C GLU A 65 -0.73 3.08 12.47
N GLU A 66 -0.32 3.11 13.74
CA GLU A 66 -0.90 3.98 14.76
C GLU A 66 -0.66 5.46 14.41
N GLU A 67 0.55 5.83 14.04
CA GLU A 67 0.88 7.19 13.59
C GLU A 67 0.05 7.62 12.37
N LEU A 68 -0.13 6.74 11.38
CA LEU A 68 -0.98 7.02 10.22
C LEU A 68 -2.45 7.23 10.63
N ARG A 69 -2.97 6.42 11.57
CA ARG A 69 -4.32 6.58 12.10
C ARG A 69 -4.47 7.89 12.88
N ASN A 70 -3.51 8.22 13.76
CA ASN A 70 -3.54 9.44 14.56
C ASN A 70 -3.50 10.70 13.69
N LYS A 71 -2.72 10.68 12.61
CA LYS A 71 -2.66 11.73 11.60
C LYS A 71 -3.85 11.74 10.64
N ARG A 72 -4.69 10.71 10.68
CA ARG A 72 -5.78 10.49 9.72
C ARG A 72 -5.27 10.63 8.27
N ASP A 73 -4.15 9.95 8.01
CA ASP A 73 -3.42 10.08 6.76
C ASP A 73 -4.24 9.61 5.55
N LEU A 74 -4.05 10.26 4.41
CA LEU A 74 -4.71 9.94 3.14
C LEU A 74 -4.55 8.50 2.68
N ILE A 75 -3.44 7.85 3.07
CA ILE A 75 -3.19 6.46 2.68
C ILE A 75 -4.19 5.46 3.27
N LEU A 76 -4.90 5.86 4.33
CA LEU A 76 -5.96 5.06 4.93
C LEU A 76 -7.24 5.01 4.07
N VAL A 77 -7.34 5.87 3.06
CA VAL A 77 -8.47 5.82 2.12
C VAL A 77 -8.36 4.56 1.26
N ALA A 78 -9.39 3.72 1.29
CA ALA A 78 -9.38 2.47 0.53
C ALA A 78 -9.14 2.70 -0.97
N GLY A 79 -8.16 1.99 -1.50
CA GLY A 79 -7.73 2.12 -2.90
C GLY A 79 -6.85 3.34 -3.21
N MET A 80 -6.36 4.04 -2.19
CA MET A 80 -5.35 5.09 -2.33
C MET A 80 -4.00 4.49 -2.71
N ARG A 81 -3.32 5.10 -3.67
CA ARG A 81 -1.93 4.78 -4.02
C ARG A 81 -0.99 5.87 -3.50
N GLN A 82 0.25 5.51 -3.19
CA GLN A 82 1.25 6.46 -2.71
C GLN A 82 1.42 7.67 -3.66
N SER A 83 1.41 7.42 -4.97
CA SER A 83 1.51 8.50 -5.96
C SER A 83 0.31 9.45 -5.95
N GLN A 84 -0.90 8.95 -5.65
CA GLN A 84 -2.11 9.77 -5.52
C GLN A 84 -2.06 10.57 -4.22
N ARG A 85 -1.66 9.93 -3.11
CA ARG A 85 -1.42 10.62 -1.84
C ARG A 85 -0.46 11.80 -2.01
N ASN A 86 0.68 11.59 -2.66
CA ASN A 86 1.67 12.64 -2.88
C ASN A 86 1.11 13.80 -3.71
N LYS A 87 0.29 13.52 -4.71
CA LYS A 87 -0.39 14.53 -5.53
C LYS A 87 -1.40 15.34 -4.71
N LEU A 88 -2.16 14.70 -3.84
CA LEU A 88 -3.12 15.36 -2.95
C LEU A 88 -2.41 16.25 -1.93
N ILE A 89 -1.35 15.76 -1.29
CA ILE A 89 -0.51 16.56 -0.38
C ILE A 89 0.04 17.80 -1.08
N ALA A 90 0.56 17.62 -2.30
CA ALA A 90 1.06 18.75 -3.09
C ALA A 90 -0.04 19.73 -3.55
N ALA A 91 -1.32 19.32 -3.49
CA ALA A 91 -2.49 20.16 -3.70
C ALA A 91 -3.04 20.79 -2.39
N GLY A 92 -2.35 20.57 -1.26
CA GLY A 92 -2.75 21.09 0.06
C GLY A 92 -3.80 20.26 0.78
N ILE A 93 -4.02 18.99 0.35
CA ILE A 93 -4.94 18.06 0.99
C ILE A 93 -4.10 17.00 1.69
N SER A 94 -4.06 16.99 3.02
CA SER A 94 -3.13 16.18 3.82
C SER A 94 -3.79 15.07 4.63
N SER A 95 -5.10 15.13 4.84
CA SER A 95 -5.85 14.19 5.67
C SER A 95 -7.10 13.64 4.96
N ILE A 96 -7.61 12.52 5.47
CA ILE A 96 -8.87 11.93 4.99
C ILE A 96 -10.05 12.89 5.16
N ASP A 97 -10.07 13.68 6.25
CA ASP A 97 -11.14 14.64 6.53
C ASP A 97 -11.12 15.81 5.55
N GLU A 98 -9.93 16.29 5.20
CA GLU A 98 -9.77 17.34 4.18
C GLU A 98 -10.19 16.83 2.81
N LEU A 99 -9.80 15.60 2.44
CA LEU A 99 -10.19 15.00 1.17
C LEU A 99 -11.70 14.84 1.06
N ALA A 100 -12.38 14.39 2.11
CA ALA A 100 -13.83 14.22 2.11
C ALA A 100 -14.58 15.54 1.82
N LYS A 101 -14.00 16.68 2.20
CA LYS A 101 -14.58 18.01 2.02
C LYS A 101 -14.01 18.78 0.81
N ALA A 102 -12.94 18.26 0.19
CA ALA A 102 -12.22 18.94 -0.88
C ALA A 102 -13.10 19.21 -2.10
N LYS A 103 -12.79 20.26 -2.84
CA LYS A 103 -13.43 20.58 -4.11
C LYS A 103 -12.56 20.10 -5.27
N SER A 104 -13.18 19.73 -6.39
CA SER A 104 -12.47 19.20 -7.56
C SER A 104 -11.42 20.17 -8.10
N GLU A 105 -11.71 21.46 -8.05
CA GLU A 105 -10.85 22.54 -8.56
C GLU A 105 -9.49 22.59 -7.84
N GLN A 106 -9.41 22.07 -6.62
CA GLN A 106 -8.15 22.06 -5.84
C GLN A 106 -7.11 21.08 -6.39
N CYS A 107 -7.51 20.11 -7.23
CA CYS A 107 -6.63 19.02 -7.66
C CYS A 107 -6.60 18.78 -9.18
N ASN A 108 -7.31 19.57 -10.00
CA ASN A 108 -7.55 19.37 -11.44
C ASN A 108 -6.28 19.11 -12.27
N GLU A 109 -5.15 19.75 -11.94
CA GLU A 109 -3.91 19.57 -12.69
C GLU A 109 -3.09 18.34 -12.29
N ARG A 110 -3.45 17.67 -11.18
CA ARG A 110 -2.62 16.65 -10.56
C ARG A 110 -3.22 15.26 -10.57
N LEU A 111 -4.54 15.20 -10.52
CA LEU A 111 -5.30 13.95 -10.47
C LEU A 111 -6.50 14.09 -11.43
N ASP A 112 -6.82 13.03 -12.19
CA ASP A 112 -8.03 13.05 -13.04
C ASP A 112 -9.31 13.09 -12.20
N ASP A 113 -10.35 13.75 -12.73
CA ASP A 113 -11.61 14.02 -12.01
C ASP A 113 -12.30 12.74 -11.52
N LYS A 114 -12.27 11.66 -12.30
CA LYS A 114 -12.90 10.38 -11.91
C LYS A 114 -12.19 9.76 -10.72
N THR A 115 -10.87 9.77 -10.74
CA THR A 115 -10.06 9.25 -9.63
C THR A 115 -10.24 10.12 -8.39
N PHE A 116 -10.23 11.44 -8.53
CA PHE A 116 -10.45 12.36 -7.42
C PHE A 116 -11.83 12.14 -6.79
N ALA A 117 -12.90 12.15 -7.59
CA ALA A 117 -14.26 11.94 -7.12
C ALA A 117 -14.42 10.60 -6.39
N ARG A 118 -13.84 9.52 -6.94
CA ARG A 118 -13.87 8.19 -6.30
C ARG A 118 -13.16 8.19 -4.94
N LEU A 119 -11.98 8.80 -4.84
CA LEU A 119 -11.23 8.85 -3.58
C LEU A 119 -11.90 9.74 -2.55
N LYS A 120 -12.48 10.86 -2.97
CA LYS A 120 -13.28 11.75 -2.13
C LYS A 120 -14.53 11.06 -1.59
N ASP A 121 -15.30 10.39 -2.44
CA ASP A 121 -16.47 9.61 -2.03
C ASP A 121 -16.08 8.53 -1.03
N GLN A 122 -14.99 7.81 -1.27
CA GLN A 122 -14.47 6.80 -0.37
C GLN A 122 -14.05 7.38 0.97
N ALA A 123 -13.35 8.52 0.98
CA ALA A 123 -12.99 9.22 2.19
C ALA A 123 -14.23 9.65 2.99
N ALA A 124 -15.25 10.22 2.31
CA ALA A 124 -16.49 10.64 2.94
C ALA A 124 -17.23 9.47 3.62
N ILE A 125 -17.29 8.31 2.96
CA ILE A 125 -17.91 7.10 3.54
C ILE A 125 -17.11 6.61 4.76
N GLN A 126 -15.78 6.60 4.69
CA GLN A 126 -14.93 6.10 5.79
C GLN A 126 -14.95 6.98 7.04
N ILE A 127 -15.24 8.30 6.91
CA ILE A 127 -15.36 9.21 8.05
C ILE A 127 -16.82 9.34 8.55
N ALA A 128 -17.77 8.82 7.80
CA ALA A 128 -19.18 8.86 8.19
C ALA A 128 -19.40 8.06 9.47
N PRO A 129 -20.33 8.49 10.35
CA PRO A 129 -20.63 7.73 11.55
C PRO A 129 -21.15 6.33 11.21
N THR A 130 -20.83 5.39 12.10
CA THR A 130 -21.38 4.04 12.04
C THR A 130 -22.91 4.10 12.12
N GLN A 131 -23.59 3.24 11.38
CA GLN A 131 -25.06 3.15 11.43
C GLN A 131 -25.55 2.70 12.82
N GLU A 132 -26.84 2.93 13.13
CA GLU A 132 -27.44 2.58 14.41
C GLU A 132 -27.30 1.08 14.76
N ASP A 133 -27.24 0.22 13.74
CA ASP A 133 -27.04 -1.23 13.91
C ASP A 133 -25.57 -1.66 14.03
N GLY A 134 -24.65 -0.70 14.16
CA GLY A 134 -23.23 -0.94 14.31
C GLY A 134 -22.48 -1.23 13.00
N ARG A 135 -23.15 -1.22 11.85
CA ARG A 135 -22.50 -1.42 10.54
C ARG A 135 -21.79 -0.15 10.06
N PRO A 136 -20.66 -0.29 9.34
CA PRO A 136 -20.03 0.84 8.70
C PRO A 136 -20.97 1.53 7.70
N ALA A 137 -20.77 2.83 7.48
CA ALA A 137 -21.47 3.54 6.44
C ALA A 137 -21.17 2.94 5.06
N PHE A 138 -22.17 2.88 4.20
CA PHE A 138 -22.01 2.42 2.82
C PHE A 138 -22.87 3.27 1.88
N LYS A 139 -22.50 3.27 0.59
CA LYS A 139 -23.26 3.92 -0.48
C LYS A 139 -23.52 2.92 -1.59
N ILE A 140 -24.80 2.64 -1.84
CA ILE A 140 -25.20 1.82 -3.00
C ILE A 140 -25.19 2.73 -4.23
N ARG A 141 -24.51 2.32 -5.27
CA ARG A 141 -24.54 3.03 -6.57
C ARG A 141 -25.86 2.78 -7.27
N SER A 142 -26.36 3.78 -8.00
CA SER A 142 -27.55 3.62 -8.83
C SER A 142 -27.35 2.56 -9.91
N ALA A 143 -28.45 2.03 -10.46
CA ALA A 143 -28.39 1.02 -11.52
C ALA A 143 -27.66 1.55 -12.78
N GLU A 144 -27.81 2.86 -13.06
CA GLU A 144 -27.15 3.50 -14.20
C GLU A 144 -25.62 3.62 -13.98
N GLU A 145 -25.18 3.73 -12.74
CA GLU A 145 -23.76 3.79 -12.37
C GLU A 145 -23.12 2.40 -12.28
N GLN A 146 -23.92 1.33 -12.29
CA GLN A 146 -23.45 -0.06 -12.16
C GLN A 146 -23.01 -0.61 -13.51
N THR A 147 -21.87 -0.16 -14.00
CA THR A 147 -21.26 -0.68 -15.24
C THR A 147 -20.22 -1.79 -14.99
N LYS A 148 -20.04 -2.22 -13.74
CA LYS A 148 -19.03 -3.18 -13.30
C LYS A 148 -19.54 -4.03 -12.14
N GLY A 149 -18.83 -5.15 -11.87
CA GLY A 149 -19.16 -6.03 -10.76
C GLY A 149 -20.43 -6.84 -11.01
N LEU A 150 -21.28 -6.99 -10.00
CA LEU A 150 -22.48 -7.84 -10.08
C LEU A 150 -23.47 -7.44 -11.17
N ALA A 151 -23.51 -6.16 -11.57
CA ALA A 151 -24.43 -5.66 -12.59
C ALA A 151 -24.14 -6.19 -14.01
N ILE A 152 -22.91 -6.67 -14.26
CA ILE A 152 -22.51 -7.26 -15.55
C ILE A 152 -22.62 -8.79 -15.57
N LEU A 153 -23.00 -9.41 -14.46
CA LEU A 153 -23.24 -10.85 -14.46
C LEU A 153 -24.44 -11.18 -15.35
N PRO A 154 -24.38 -12.26 -16.11
CA PRO A 154 -25.53 -12.77 -16.86
C PRO A 154 -26.66 -13.15 -15.88
N LYS A 155 -27.88 -13.25 -16.38
CA LYS A 155 -28.98 -13.76 -15.56
C LYS A 155 -28.67 -15.18 -15.11
N PRO A 156 -29.00 -15.55 -13.85
CA PRO A 156 -28.82 -16.91 -13.37
C PRO A 156 -29.52 -17.94 -14.29
N ASP A 157 -28.84 -19.03 -14.56
CA ASP A 157 -29.33 -20.16 -15.34
C ASP A 157 -29.22 -21.47 -14.57
N HIS A 158 -30.06 -22.46 -14.87
CA HIS A 158 -30.01 -23.77 -14.22
C HIS A 158 -28.73 -24.56 -14.52
N GLY A 159 -27.96 -24.16 -15.52
CA GLY A 159 -26.67 -24.74 -15.88
C GLY A 159 -25.46 -24.01 -15.22
N ASP A 160 -25.69 -22.99 -14.42
CA ASP A 160 -24.62 -22.26 -13.76
C ASP A 160 -23.86 -23.19 -12.80
N ILE A 161 -22.53 -23.17 -12.91
CA ILE A 161 -21.62 -23.90 -12.03
C ILE A 161 -20.88 -22.88 -11.20
N TRP A 162 -21.01 -22.97 -9.89
CA TRP A 162 -20.26 -22.17 -8.93
C TRP A 162 -18.94 -22.87 -8.64
N PHE A 163 -17.84 -22.24 -9.04
CA PHE A 163 -16.51 -22.80 -8.88
C PHE A 163 -15.65 -21.83 -8.07
N ASP A 164 -15.09 -22.34 -6.97
CA ASP A 164 -14.12 -21.63 -6.14
C ASP A 164 -12.83 -22.47 -6.04
N MET A 165 -11.68 -21.81 -6.14
CA MET A 165 -10.37 -22.43 -5.97
C MET A 165 -9.67 -21.79 -4.80
N GLU A 166 -9.56 -22.53 -3.71
CA GLU A 166 -8.68 -22.15 -2.60
C GLU A 166 -7.35 -22.89 -2.75
N GLY A 167 -6.28 -22.12 -2.98
CA GLY A 167 -4.92 -22.64 -2.96
C GLY A 167 -4.40 -22.69 -1.53
N TYR A 168 -4.24 -23.88 -0.97
CA TYR A 168 -3.55 -24.06 0.31
C TYR A 168 -2.08 -24.34 0.03
N PRO A 169 -1.12 -23.58 0.62
CA PRO A 169 0.29 -23.93 0.47
C PRO A 169 0.54 -25.28 1.15
N ASN A 170 1.24 -26.18 0.45
CA ASN A 170 1.61 -27.45 1.03
C ASN A 170 2.45 -27.19 2.30
N PRO A 171 2.03 -27.66 3.50
CA PRO A 171 2.73 -27.37 4.74
C PRO A 171 4.14 -27.98 4.81
N LEU A 172 4.45 -28.95 3.95
CA LEU A 172 5.76 -29.59 3.89
C LEU A 172 6.70 -28.96 2.87
N THR A 173 6.19 -28.51 1.72
CA THR A 173 7.00 -27.97 0.62
C THR A 173 6.88 -26.45 0.48
N GLY A 174 5.82 -25.84 0.99
CA GLY A 174 5.51 -24.44 0.79
C GLY A 174 5.08 -24.05 -0.64
N GLU A 175 4.92 -25.02 -1.53
CA GLU A 175 4.45 -24.82 -2.90
C GLU A 175 2.93 -24.65 -2.92
N LYS A 176 2.47 -23.70 -3.78
CA LYS A 176 1.04 -23.43 -4.00
C LYS A 176 0.52 -24.25 -5.16
#